data_25155d3c3e20a967f3f06d11730b2119
#
_entry.id   25155d3c3e20a967f3f06d11730b2119
#
_cell.length_a   1.000
_cell.length_b   1.000
_cell.length_c   1.000
_cell.angle_alpha   90.00
_cell.angle_beta   90.00
_cell.angle_gamma   90.00
#
_symmetry.space_group_name_H-M   'P 1'
#
loop_
_entity.id
_entity.type
_entity.pdbx_description
1 polymer ?
#
loop_
_entity_poly.entity_id
_entity_poly.type
_entity_poly.pdbx_seq_one_letter_code
_entity_poly.pdbx_strand_id
1 'polypeptide(L)'
;MSVELEKKIIKVANGWGLYEATTIEDQLEKLQEEISELEEAIEIGNMGEVKLELGDCYVVLVNIAAKMGISLEMCGYLAYEKIKTRTGKMINGKFVREK
;
A
#
# COMPACT_ATOMS: atom_id res chain seq x y z
N MET A 1 -11.85 -10.80 -4.42
CA MET A 1 -10.80 -10.31 -3.69
C MET A 1 -10.65 -8.78 -3.72
N SER A 2 -9.47 -8.31 -4.02
CA SER A 2 -9.08 -6.94 -3.78
C SER A 2 -9.79 -5.91 -4.63
N VAL A 3 -10.26 -6.24 -5.83
CA VAL A 3 -11.00 -5.28 -6.67
C VAL A 3 -12.28 -4.82 -5.96
N GLU A 4 -12.97 -5.75 -5.33
CA GLU A 4 -14.17 -5.42 -4.56
C GLU A 4 -13.84 -4.52 -3.37
N LEU A 5 -12.75 -4.84 -2.65
CA LEU A 5 -12.33 -4.05 -1.51
C LEU A 5 -11.87 -2.66 -1.96
N GLU A 6 -11.11 -2.58 -3.06
CA GLU A 6 -10.69 -1.30 -3.61
C GLU A 6 -11.90 -0.41 -3.92
N LYS A 7 -12.92 -0.97 -4.54
CA LYS A 7 -14.14 -0.23 -4.87
C LYS A 7 -14.83 0.30 -3.62
N LYS A 8 -14.88 -0.49 -2.56
CA LYS A 8 -15.47 -0.07 -1.29
C LYS A 8 -14.69 1.09 -0.67
N ILE A 9 -13.37 0.99 -0.68
CA ILE A 9 -12.50 2.04 -0.14
C ILE A 9 -12.66 3.33 -0.96
N ILE A 10 -12.64 3.20 -2.28
CA ILE A 10 -12.77 4.36 -3.18
C ILE A 10 -14.11 5.05 -2.97
N LYS A 11 -15.19 4.29 -2.77
CA LYS A 11 -16.51 4.86 -2.54
C LYS A 11 -16.52 5.71 -1.27
N VAL A 12 -15.91 5.23 -0.19
CA VAL A 12 -15.82 5.97 1.06
C VAL A 12 -15.00 7.25 0.88
N ALA A 13 -13.82 7.12 0.29
CA ALA A 13 -12.91 8.26 0.07
C ALA A 13 -13.54 9.30 -0.85
N ASN A 14 -14.24 8.85 -1.89
CA ASN A 14 -14.92 9.74 -2.82
C ASN A 14 -16.04 10.50 -2.10
N GLY A 15 -16.73 9.84 -1.18
CA GLY A 15 -17.75 10.48 -0.36
C GLY A 15 -17.20 11.58 0.53
N TRP A 16 -15.93 11.48 0.91
CA TRP A 16 -15.25 12.54 1.69
C TRP A 16 -14.74 13.68 0.81
N GLY A 17 -14.75 13.51 -0.50
CA GLY A 17 -14.13 14.47 -1.42
C GLY A 17 -12.62 14.38 -1.43
N LEU A 18 -12.06 13.24 -1.04
CA LEU A 18 -10.62 13.08 -0.89
C LEU A 18 -9.86 13.34 -2.18
N TYR A 19 -10.40 12.85 -3.30
CA TYR A 19 -9.68 12.92 -4.58
C TYR A 19 -9.57 14.33 -5.13
N GLU A 20 -10.57 15.19 -4.86
CA GLU A 20 -10.51 16.60 -5.26
C GLU A 20 -9.70 17.43 -4.28
N ALA A 21 -9.71 17.06 -3.00
CA ALA A 21 -9.15 17.86 -1.92
C ALA A 21 -7.68 17.61 -1.66
N THR A 22 -7.10 16.53 -2.19
CA THR A 22 -5.71 16.18 -1.90
C THR A 22 -4.89 16.05 -3.19
N THR A 23 -3.58 16.29 -3.06
CA THR A 23 -2.62 16.07 -4.12
C THR A 23 -1.98 14.69 -3.94
N ILE A 24 -1.23 14.24 -4.94
CA ILE A 24 -0.46 12.99 -4.81
C ILE A 24 0.56 13.14 -3.66
N GLU A 25 1.18 14.32 -3.55
CA GLU A 25 2.14 14.60 -2.47
C GLU A 25 1.49 14.47 -1.10
N ASP A 26 0.26 14.97 -0.96
CA ASP A 26 -0.50 14.80 0.29
C ASP A 26 -0.68 13.32 0.64
N GLN A 27 -1.00 12.51 -0.36
CA GLN A 27 -1.20 11.08 -0.16
C GLN A 27 0.12 10.35 0.17
N LEU A 28 1.23 10.77 -0.43
CA LEU A 28 2.54 10.21 -0.10
C LEU A 28 2.93 10.54 1.32
N GLU A 29 2.66 11.77 1.77
CA GLU A 29 2.87 12.17 3.16
C GLU A 29 2.04 11.30 4.10
N LYS A 30 0.77 11.08 3.74
CA LYS A 30 -0.11 10.24 4.54
C LYS A 30 0.42 8.81 4.65
N LEU A 31 0.95 8.28 3.55
CA LEU A 31 1.54 6.95 3.55
C LEU A 31 2.71 6.88 4.52
N GLN A 32 3.57 7.90 4.54
CA GLN A 32 4.70 7.96 5.46
C GLN A 32 4.25 7.98 6.92
N GLU A 33 3.16 8.71 7.22
CA GLU A 33 2.58 8.73 8.56
C GLU A 33 2.10 7.34 8.97
N GLU A 34 1.39 6.65 8.07
CA GLU A 34 0.89 5.30 8.37
C GLU A 34 2.02 4.30 8.55
N ILE A 35 3.09 4.43 7.78
CA ILE A 35 4.26 3.58 7.94
C ILE A 35 4.90 3.80 9.32
N SER A 36 4.99 5.04 9.76
CA SER A 36 5.53 5.36 11.09
C SER A 36 4.67 4.76 12.21
N GLU A 37 3.35 4.82 12.06
CA GLU A 37 2.44 4.22 13.02
C GLU A 37 2.55 2.69 13.02
N LEU A 38 2.75 2.10 11.84
CA LEU A 38 2.99 0.66 11.72
C LEU A 38 4.27 0.26 12.44
N GLU A 39 5.35 1.02 12.25
CA GLU A 39 6.63 0.77 12.94
C GLU A 39 6.45 0.78 14.45
N GLU A 40 5.72 1.77 14.95
CA GLU A 40 5.45 1.89 16.39
C GLU A 40 4.65 0.70 16.91
N ALA A 41 3.61 0.30 16.17
CA ALA A 41 2.78 -0.84 16.56
C ALA A 41 3.61 -2.14 16.62
N ILE A 42 4.52 -2.32 15.67
CA ILE A 42 5.41 -3.49 15.64
C ILE A 42 6.36 -3.46 16.84
N GLU A 43 6.95 -2.32 17.14
CA GLU A 43 7.86 -2.17 18.30
C GLU A 43 7.17 -2.48 19.61
N ILE A 44 5.94 -2.02 19.78
CA ILE A 44 5.15 -2.27 20.98
C ILE A 44 4.71 -3.73 21.05
N GLY A 45 4.57 -4.39 19.90
CA GLY A 45 4.13 -5.78 19.83
C GLY A 45 2.62 -5.92 19.91
N ASN A 46 1.87 -4.86 19.61
CA ASN A 46 0.41 -4.91 19.63
C ASN A 46 -0.11 -5.40 18.28
N MET A 47 -0.38 -6.70 18.19
CA MET A 47 -0.77 -7.32 16.92
C MET A 47 -2.09 -6.76 16.37
N GLY A 48 -3.03 -6.40 17.24
CA GLY A 48 -4.28 -5.78 16.80
C GLY A 48 -4.03 -4.46 16.07
N GLU A 49 -3.15 -3.63 16.62
CA GLU A 49 -2.77 -2.37 15.99
C GLU A 49 -1.96 -2.60 14.72
N VAL A 50 -1.08 -3.60 14.70
CA VAL A 50 -0.31 -3.92 13.48
C VAL A 50 -1.25 -4.21 12.31
N LYS A 51 -2.31 -4.98 12.56
CA LYS A 51 -3.30 -5.30 11.50
C LYS A 51 -3.99 -4.05 10.99
N LEU A 52 -4.38 -3.16 11.90
CA LEU A 52 -5.06 -1.92 11.52
C LEU A 52 -4.13 -1.00 10.73
N GLU A 53 -2.87 -0.87 11.17
CA GLU A 53 -1.92 0.02 10.49
C GLU A 53 -1.51 -0.53 9.12
N LEU A 54 -1.38 -1.84 8.98
CA LEU A 54 -1.18 -2.43 7.65
C LEU A 54 -2.36 -2.13 6.75
N GLY A 55 -3.58 -2.24 7.30
CA GLY A 55 -4.79 -1.89 6.57
C GLY A 55 -4.82 -0.42 6.16
N ASP A 56 -4.40 0.47 7.05
CA ASP A 56 -4.34 1.90 6.76
C ASP A 56 -3.34 2.21 5.65
N CYS A 57 -2.19 1.53 5.64
CA CYS A 57 -1.24 1.65 4.53
C CYS A 57 -1.86 1.20 3.22
N TYR A 58 -2.60 0.09 3.25
CA TYR A 58 -3.29 -0.41 2.07
C TYR A 58 -4.30 0.61 1.54
N VAL A 59 -5.08 1.21 2.44
CA VAL A 59 -6.07 2.23 2.06
C VAL A 59 -5.41 3.40 1.35
N VAL A 60 -4.29 3.89 1.87
CA VAL A 60 -3.59 5.02 1.23
C VAL A 60 -3.06 4.62 -0.15
N LEU A 61 -2.53 3.40 -0.28
CA LEU A 61 -2.06 2.91 -1.57
C LEU A 61 -3.20 2.82 -2.59
N VAL A 62 -4.38 2.36 -2.17
CA VAL A 62 -5.57 2.33 -3.02
C VAL A 62 -5.92 3.75 -3.48
N ASN A 63 -5.86 4.72 -2.55
CA ASN A 63 -6.20 6.09 -2.88
C ASN A 63 -5.21 6.73 -3.85
N ILE A 64 -3.92 6.42 -3.72
CA ILE A 64 -2.90 6.89 -4.66
C ILE A 64 -3.20 6.34 -6.05
N ALA A 65 -3.43 5.04 -6.15
CA ALA A 65 -3.73 4.40 -7.42
C ALA A 65 -5.00 4.99 -8.05
N ALA A 66 -6.05 5.18 -7.24
CA ALA A 66 -7.30 5.74 -7.71
C ALA A 66 -7.13 7.16 -8.26
N LYS A 67 -6.34 8.00 -7.59
CA LYS A 67 -6.06 9.35 -8.07
C LYS A 67 -5.36 9.34 -9.42
N MET A 68 -4.59 8.30 -9.69
CA MET A 68 -3.86 8.17 -10.95
C MET A 68 -4.63 7.38 -12.01
N GLY A 69 -5.85 6.96 -11.68
CA GLY A 69 -6.72 6.24 -12.62
C GLY A 69 -6.31 4.81 -12.87
N ILE A 70 -5.62 4.18 -11.91
CA ILE A 70 -5.18 2.79 -12.04
C ILE A 70 -5.66 1.96 -10.86
N SER A 71 -5.66 0.64 -11.02
CA SER A 71 -6.04 -0.29 -9.97
C SER A 71 -4.79 -0.77 -9.22
N LEU A 72 -4.84 -0.76 -7.89
CA LEU A 72 -3.73 -1.26 -7.07
C LEU A 72 -3.52 -2.75 -7.31
N GLU A 73 -4.59 -3.51 -7.48
CA GLU A 73 -4.48 -4.95 -7.77
C GLU A 73 -3.72 -5.18 -9.08
N MET A 74 -4.02 -4.41 -10.11
CA MET A 74 -3.32 -4.52 -11.39
C MET A 74 -1.83 -4.22 -11.21
N CYS A 75 -1.51 -3.20 -10.40
CA CYS A 75 -0.12 -2.88 -10.07
C CYS A 75 0.57 -4.07 -9.41
N GLY A 76 -0.15 -4.74 -8.50
CA GLY A 76 0.36 -5.93 -7.83
C GLY A 76 0.65 -7.06 -8.80
N TYR A 77 -0.23 -7.26 -9.78
CA TYR A 77 0.00 -8.28 -10.81
C TYR A 77 1.22 -7.95 -11.66
N LEU A 78 1.41 -6.69 -12.01
CA LEU A 78 2.60 -6.28 -12.76
C LEU A 78 3.87 -6.59 -11.99
N ALA A 79 3.87 -6.29 -10.69
CA ALA A 79 5.01 -6.59 -9.82
C ALA A 79 5.23 -8.10 -9.70
N TYR A 80 4.14 -8.87 -9.54
CA TYR A 80 4.22 -10.32 -9.46
C TYR A 80 4.83 -10.92 -10.73
N GLU A 81 4.38 -10.48 -11.90
CA GLU A 81 4.92 -10.96 -13.18
C GLU A 81 6.41 -10.70 -13.27
N LYS A 82 6.88 -9.61 -12.70
CA LYS A 82 8.29 -9.25 -12.69
C LYS A 82 9.10 -10.14 -11.77
N ILE A 83 8.60 -10.39 -10.54
CA ILE A 83 9.39 -11.09 -9.53
C ILE A 83 9.32 -12.60 -9.64
N LYS A 84 8.26 -13.15 -10.24
CA LYS A 84 8.06 -14.61 -10.26
C LYS A 84 9.16 -15.37 -11.03
N THR A 85 9.84 -14.68 -11.95
CA THR A 85 10.91 -15.30 -12.74
C THR A 85 12.30 -14.96 -12.25
N ARG A 86 12.42 -14.14 -11.19
CA ARG A 86 13.72 -13.76 -10.66
C ARG A 86 14.31 -14.89 -9.83
N THR A 87 15.61 -15.09 -10.02
CA THR A 87 16.40 -16.00 -9.17
C THR A 87 17.47 -15.19 -8.47
N GLY A 88 17.86 -15.65 -7.29
CA GLY A 88 18.84 -14.96 -6.48
C GLY A 88 18.78 -15.45 -5.05
N LYS A 89 19.31 -14.68 -4.13
CA LYS A 89 19.31 -15.04 -2.72
C LYS A 89 19.20 -13.82 -1.83
N MET A 90 18.80 -14.07 -0.59
CA MET A 90 18.72 -13.01 0.41
C MET A 90 20.09 -12.77 1.02
N ILE A 91 20.55 -11.53 1.00
CA ILE A 91 21.83 -11.13 1.59
C ILE A 91 21.58 -9.87 2.43
N ASN A 92 21.85 -9.96 3.72
CA ASN A 92 21.70 -8.84 4.65
C ASN A 92 20.29 -8.20 4.56
N GLY A 93 19.26 -9.03 4.53
CA GLY A 93 17.87 -8.57 4.52
C GLY A 93 17.36 -8.08 3.17
N LYS A 94 18.13 -8.23 2.11
CA LYS A 94 17.74 -7.79 0.78
C LYS A 94 17.90 -8.91 -0.23
N PHE A 95 16.99 -8.92 -1.22
CA PHE A 95 17.09 -9.86 -2.32
C PHE A 95 18.13 -9.37 -3.32
N VAL A 96 19.10 -10.23 -3.62
CA VAL A 96 20.16 -9.93 -4.60
C VAL A 96 19.95 -10.84 -5.81
N ARG A 97 19.66 -10.23 -6.95
CA ARG A 97 19.38 -10.97 -8.16
C ARG A 97 20.62 -11.63 -8.71
N GLU A 98 20.43 -12.85 -9.21
CA GLU A 98 21.42 -13.58 -9.96
C GLU A 98 21.45 -13.05 -11.38
N LYS A 99 22.61 -12.81 -11.91
CA LYS A 99 22.74 -12.32 -13.30
C LYS A 99 22.84 -13.43 -14.29
#